data_068d52cb00df16468c9f11cf9fa52ebe
#
_entry.id   068d52cb00df16468c9f11cf9fa52ebe
#
_cell.length_a   1.000
_cell.length_b   1.000
_cell.length_c   1.000
_cell.angle_alpha   90.00
_cell.angle_beta   90.00
_cell.angle_gamma   90.00
#
_symmetry.space_group_name_H-M   'P 1'
#
loop_
_entity.id
_entity.type
_entity.pdbx_description
1 polymer ?
#
loop_
_entity_poly.entity_id
_entity_poly.type
_entity_poly.pdbx_seq_one_letter_code
_entity_poly.pdbx_strand_id
1 'polypeptide(L)'
;MTATTYIPKSVFIDTNVLIDHLQMRSGHENADQILALGKNHTIRLCLSALSMADIVYIMRKTIDEKNIKNTFNDWIRHFIILPVAEISISDACRSGNPDFEDAMQLSCAEMEFCHAIITRNKKHFEPYTDIPVFTPEEFLGKIVRNS
;
A
#
# COMPACT_ATOMS: atom_id res chain seq x y z
N MET A 1 -0.40 9.76 32.52
CA MET A 1 -0.32 8.65 31.56
C MET A 1 0.00 9.21 30.17
N THR A 2 1.18 8.89 29.68
CA THR A 2 1.51 9.24 28.29
C THR A 2 0.81 8.26 27.35
N ALA A 3 0.01 8.78 26.43
CA ALA A 3 -0.57 7.95 25.38
C ALA A 3 0.56 7.36 24.51
N THR A 4 0.59 6.04 24.35
CA THR A 4 1.55 5.40 23.46
C THR A 4 1.19 5.73 22.03
N THR A 5 2.11 6.42 21.33
CA THR A 5 1.90 6.73 19.91
C THR A 5 1.94 5.44 19.09
N TYR A 6 0.85 5.15 18.40
CA TYR A 6 0.81 4.03 17.48
C TYR A 6 1.44 4.46 16.15
N ILE A 7 2.68 4.05 15.93
CA ILE A 7 3.36 4.25 14.65
C ILE A 7 3.84 2.87 14.21
N PRO A 8 3.14 2.22 13.27
CA PRO A 8 3.59 0.94 12.73
C PRO A 8 4.90 1.13 11.96
N LYS A 9 5.86 0.22 12.14
CA LYS A 9 7.16 0.31 11.48
C LYS A 9 7.05 0.14 9.97
N SER A 10 6.28 -0.85 9.52
CA SER A 10 6.10 -1.18 8.10
C SER A 10 4.63 -1.17 7.76
N VAL A 11 4.28 -0.44 6.71
CA VAL A 11 2.90 -0.28 6.27
C VAL A 11 2.82 -0.61 4.80
N PHE A 12 1.96 -1.57 4.44
CA PHE A 12 1.69 -1.93 3.06
C PHE A 12 0.56 -1.05 2.52
N ILE A 13 0.72 -0.52 1.32
CA ILE A 13 -0.30 0.31 0.68
C ILE A 13 -0.79 -0.36 -0.61
N ASP A 14 -2.11 -0.48 -0.74
CA ASP A 14 -2.78 -1.08 -1.88
C ASP A 14 -2.73 -0.18 -3.12
N THR A 15 -2.73 -0.79 -4.30
CA THR A 15 -2.63 -0.13 -5.60
C THR A 15 -3.63 1.00 -5.78
N ASN A 16 -4.89 0.81 -5.39
CA ASN A 16 -5.93 1.82 -5.58
C ASN A 16 -5.66 3.12 -4.83
N VAL A 17 -5.02 3.03 -3.67
CA VAL A 17 -4.65 4.22 -2.89
C VAL A 17 -3.54 5.00 -3.62
N LEU A 18 -2.58 4.28 -4.21
CA LEU A 18 -1.52 4.90 -5.02
C LEU A 18 -2.10 5.60 -6.26
N ILE A 19 -3.08 4.97 -6.91
CA ILE A 19 -3.76 5.55 -8.07
C ILE A 19 -4.56 6.79 -7.68
N ASP A 20 -5.22 6.78 -6.53
CA ASP A 20 -5.92 7.96 -6.02
C ASP A 20 -4.98 9.16 -5.90
N HIS A 21 -3.79 8.93 -5.36
CA HIS A 21 -2.76 9.96 -5.27
C HIS A 21 -2.34 10.47 -6.65
N LEU A 22 -2.03 9.55 -7.57
CA LEU A 22 -1.51 9.91 -8.89
C LEU A 22 -2.55 10.61 -9.77
N GLN A 23 -3.81 10.22 -9.69
CA GLN A 23 -4.91 10.78 -10.49
C GLN A 23 -5.70 11.87 -9.76
N MET A 24 -5.30 12.21 -8.55
CA MET A 24 -5.99 13.20 -7.71
C MET A 24 -7.50 12.91 -7.59
N ARG A 25 -7.84 11.64 -7.38
CA ARG A 25 -9.23 11.21 -7.18
C ARG A 25 -9.77 11.75 -5.85
N SER A 26 -11.09 11.68 -5.69
CA SER A 26 -11.74 12.05 -4.42
C SER A 26 -11.11 11.29 -3.25
N GLY A 27 -10.70 12.03 -2.21
CA GLY A 27 -10.00 11.44 -1.05
C GLY A 27 -8.49 11.32 -1.22
N HIS A 28 -7.90 11.81 -2.32
CA HIS A 28 -6.47 11.70 -2.58
C HIS A 28 -5.62 12.40 -1.52
N GLU A 29 -6.17 13.38 -0.81
CA GLU A 29 -5.44 14.11 0.23
C GLU A 29 -4.94 13.19 1.33
N ASN A 30 -5.73 12.17 1.68
CA ASN A 30 -5.33 11.16 2.66
C ASN A 30 -4.16 10.30 2.12
N ALA A 31 -4.25 9.89 0.86
CA ALA A 31 -3.17 9.17 0.20
C ALA A 31 -1.89 10.01 0.14
N ASP A 32 -2.02 11.30 -0.21
CA ASP A 32 -0.90 12.24 -0.27
C ASP A 32 -0.18 12.33 1.07
N GLN A 33 -0.93 12.41 2.18
CA GLN A 33 -0.36 12.48 3.52
C GLN A 33 0.38 11.20 3.91
N ILE A 34 -0.18 10.05 3.56
CA ILE A 34 0.46 8.75 3.84
C ILE A 34 1.79 8.64 3.09
N LEU A 35 1.81 9.02 1.80
CA LEU A 35 3.04 9.02 1.02
C LEU A 35 4.08 9.98 1.59
N ALA A 36 3.63 11.14 2.07
CA ALA A 36 4.52 12.11 2.74
C ALA A 36 5.13 11.52 4.01
N LEU A 37 4.35 10.76 4.80
CA LEU A 37 4.87 10.07 5.99
C LEU A 37 5.93 9.03 5.62
N GLY A 38 5.76 8.37 4.49
CA GLY A 38 6.77 7.45 3.96
C GLY A 38 8.03 8.16 3.52
N LYS A 39 7.88 9.30 2.84
CA LYS A 39 9.03 10.08 2.34
C LYS A 39 9.85 10.72 3.46
N ASN A 40 9.21 11.13 4.55
CA ASN A 40 9.92 11.69 5.70
C ASN A 40 10.36 10.64 6.72
N HIS A 41 10.20 9.36 6.39
CA HIS A 41 10.60 8.21 7.20
C HIS A 41 9.89 8.08 8.55
N THR A 42 8.72 8.71 8.71
CA THR A 42 7.86 8.48 9.88
C THR A 42 7.34 7.05 9.90
N ILE A 43 6.99 6.53 8.71
CA ILE A 43 6.63 5.13 8.52
C ILE A 43 7.51 4.54 7.41
N ARG A 44 7.70 3.21 7.47
CA ARG A 44 8.34 2.46 6.40
C ARG A 44 7.22 2.00 5.44
N LEU A 45 7.07 2.71 4.33
CA LEU A 45 6.00 2.44 3.37
C LEU A 45 6.44 1.38 2.38
N CYS A 46 5.64 0.31 2.26
CA CYS A 46 5.91 -0.83 1.39
C CYS A 46 4.88 -0.90 0.27
N LEU A 47 5.37 -1.05 -0.96
CA LEU A 47 4.56 -1.21 -2.17
C LEU A 47 4.98 -2.52 -2.85
N SER A 48 4.04 -3.21 -3.49
CA SER A 48 4.44 -4.40 -4.26
C SER A 48 4.87 -4.02 -5.69
N ALA A 49 5.76 -4.81 -6.26
CA ALA A 49 6.12 -4.68 -7.67
C ALA A 49 4.90 -4.89 -8.58
N LEU A 50 3.92 -5.68 -8.14
CA LEU A 50 2.66 -5.87 -8.86
C LEU A 50 1.88 -4.56 -8.98
N SER A 51 1.83 -3.77 -7.91
CA SER A 51 1.21 -2.44 -7.94
C SER A 51 1.84 -1.52 -8.98
N MET A 52 3.16 -1.59 -9.14
CA MET A 52 3.86 -0.78 -10.13
C MET A 52 3.43 -1.16 -11.55
N ALA A 53 3.35 -2.45 -11.84
CA ALA A 53 2.87 -2.93 -13.14
C ALA A 53 1.41 -2.54 -13.40
N ASP A 54 0.55 -2.65 -12.41
CA ASP A 54 -0.85 -2.26 -12.51
C ASP A 54 -1.03 -0.78 -12.79
N ILE A 55 -0.25 0.06 -12.13
CA ILE A 55 -0.29 1.51 -12.35
C ILE A 55 0.07 1.85 -13.79
N VAL A 56 1.12 1.23 -14.34
CA VAL A 56 1.51 1.43 -15.74
C VAL A 56 0.34 1.08 -16.67
N TYR A 57 -0.29 -0.06 -16.44
CA TYR A 57 -1.41 -0.51 -17.27
C TYR A 57 -2.62 0.41 -17.17
N ILE A 58 -3.03 0.75 -15.95
CA ILE A 58 -4.22 1.56 -15.68
C ILE A 58 -4.04 2.99 -16.23
N MET A 59 -2.86 3.55 -16.07
CA MET A 59 -2.58 4.95 -16.43
C MET A 59 -2.00 5.14 -17.83
N ARG A 60 -1.87 4.08 -18.62
CA ARG A 60 -1.18 4.11 -19.92
C ARG A 60 -1.71 5.15 -20.91
N LYS A 61 -2.98 5.54 -20.78
CA LYS A 61 -3.61 6.53 -21.67
C LYS A 61 -3.58 7.95 -21.13
N THR A 62 -3.22 8.15 -19.88
CA THR A 62 -3.34 9.43 -19.19
C THR A 62 -2.02 9.98 -18.68
N ILE A 63 -0.97 9.17 -18.62
CA ILE A 63 0.34 9.59 -18.15
C ILE A 63 1.40 9.13 -19.16
N ASP A 64 2.36 9.99 -19.46
CA ASP A 64 3.45 9.61 -20.36
C ASP A 64 4.52 8.78 -19.65
N GLU A 65 5.30 8.05 -20.46
CA GLU A 65 6.35 7.15 -19.96
C GLU A 65 7.39 7.87 -19.10
N LYS A 66 7.76 9.08 -19.48
CA LYS A 66 8.75 9.86 -18.73
C LYS A 66 8.28 10.18 -17.31
N ASN A 67 7.01 10.58 -17.17
CA ASN A 67 6.43 10.90 -15.88
C ASN A 67 6.29 9.66 -14.99
N ILE A 68 5.91 8.52 -15.57
CA ILE A 68 5.88 7.24 -14.85
C ILE A 68 7.28 6.89 -14.32
N LYS A 69 8.28 6.96 -15.17
CA LYS A 69 9.66 6.65 -14.79
C LYS A 69 10.18 7.56 -13.69
N ASN A 70 9.91 8.85 -13.78
CA ASN A 70 10.30 9.82 -12.76
C ASN A 70 9.62 9.51 -11.42
N THR A 71 8.33 9.21 -11.43
CA THR A 71 7.57 8.84 -10.23
C THR A 71 8.14 7.58 -9.59
N PHE A 72 8.38 6.54 -10.37
CA PHE A 72 8.89 5.27 -9.85
C PHE A 72 10.33 5.39 -9.34
N ASN A 73 11.17 6.19 -9.99
CA ASN A 73 12.52 6.48 -9.49
C ASN A 73 12.48 7.18 -8.14
N ASP A 74 11.54 8.11 -7.95
CA ASP A 74 11.31 8.76 -6.67
C ASP A 74 10.85 7.77 -5.60
N TRP A 75 9.90 6.90 -5.94
CA TRP A 75 9.39 5.89 -5.01
C TRP A 75 10.44 4.88 -4.59
N ILE A 76 11.27 4.40 -5.52
CA ILE A 76 12.36 3.47 -5.21
C ILE A 76 13.33 4.06 -4.18
N ARG A 77 13.54 5.37 -4.25
CA ARG A 77 14.45 6.04 -3.29
C ARG A 77 13.86 6.20 -1.90
N HIS A 78 12.53 6.25 -1.78
CA HIS A 78 11.87 6.60 -0.52
C HIS A 78 11.08 5.45 0.10
N PHE A 79 10.66 4.48 -0.69
CA PHE A 79 9.77 3.40 -0.25
C PHE A 79 10.44 2.04 -0.46
N ILE A 80 9.86 1.01 0.16
CA ILE A 80 10.31 -0.36 -0.03
C ILE A 80 9.43 -1.01 -1.09
N ILE A 81 10.04 -1.46 -2.19
CA ILE A 81 9.32 -2.15 -3.26
C ILE A 81 9.46 -3.66 -3.02
N LEU A 82 8.34 -4.31 -2.71
CA LEU A 82 8.31 -5.73 -2.40
C LEU A 82 8.23 -6.55 -3.68
N PRO A 83 9.05 -7.60 -3.81
CA PRO A 83 8.98 -8.47 -4.98
C PRO A 83 7.72 -9.33 -4.97
N VAL A 84 7.25 -9.71 -6.16
CA VAL A 84 6.27 -10.77 -6.34
C VAL A 84 7.05 -12.01 -6.76
N ALA A 85 7.00 -13.06 -5.96
CA ALA A 85 7.76 -14.28 -6.16
C ALA A 85 6.85 -15.49 -6.33
N GLU A 86 7.45 -16.64 -6.61
CA GLU A 86 6.72 -17.90 -6.73
C GLU A 86 5.82 -18.16 -5.52
N ILE A 87 6.32 -17.87 -4.31
CA ILE A 87 5.54 -18.05 -3.09
C ILE A 87 4.29 -17.19 -3.04
N SER A 88 4.33 -15.99 -3.61
CA SER A 88 3.16 -15.10 -3.68
C SER A 88 2.05 -15.74 -4.52
N ILE A 89 2.42 -16.37 -5.63
CA ILE A 89 1.50 -17.09 -6.50
C ILE A 89 0.98 -18.34 -5.80
N SER A 90 1.86 -19.11 -5.18
CA SER A 90 1.51 -20.33 -4.45
C SER A 90 0.54 -20.04 -3.31
N ASP A 91 0.80 -18.99 -2.52
CA ASP A 91 -0.09 -18.57 -1.44
C ASP A 91 -1.47 -18.15 -1.99
N ALA A 92 -1.49 -17.41 -3.10
CA ALA A 92 -2.74 -17.00 -3.74
C ALA A 92 -3.55 -18.21 -4.23
N CYS A 93 -2.89 -19.23 -4.76
CA CYS A 93 -3.56 -20.45 -5.19
C CYS A 93 -4.22 -21.21 -4.02
N ARG A 94 -3.65 -21.13 -2.82
CA ARG A 94 -4.19 -21.77 -1.62
C ARG A 94 -5.16 -20.88 -0.85
N SER A 95 -5.21 -19.59 -1.17
CA SER A 95 -6.03 -18.62 -0.47
C SER A 95 -7.51 -18.83 -0.74
N GLY A 96 -8.35 -18.57 0.27
CA GLY A 96 -9.79 -18.49 0.11
C GLY A 96 -10.26 -17.15 -0.46
N ASN A 97 -9.36 -16.22 -0.72
CA ASN A 97 -9.68 -14.92 -1.29
C ASN A 97 -10.16 -15.07 -2.73
N PRO A 98 -11.37 -14.56 -3.08
CA PRO A 98 -11.89 -14.69 -4.44
C PRO A 98 -11.14 -13.85 -5.47
N ASP A 99 -10.40 -12.83 -5.03
CA ASP A 99 -9.57 -12.00 -5.91
C ASP A 99 -8.11 -12.48 -5.83
N PHE A 100 -7.63 -13.07 -6.93
CA PHE A 100 -6.30 -13.63 -7.01
C PHE A 100 -5.19 -12.58 -6.84
N GLU A 101 -5.39 -11.41 -7.42
CA GLU A 101 -4.43 -10.31 -7.32
C GLU A 101 -4.33 -9.79 -5.89
N ASP A 102 -5.45 -9.59 -5.22
CA ASP A 102 -5.47 -9.18 -3.80
C ASP A 102 -4.80 -10.23 -2.91
N ALA A 103 -4.98 -11.52 -3.24
CA ALA A 103 -4.31 -12.59 -2.52
C ALA A 103 -2.78 -12.53 -2.69
N MET A 104 -2.29 -12.22 -3.90
CA MET A 104 -0.85 -12.01 -4.13
C MET A 104 -0.33 -10.78 -3.38
N GLN A 105 -1.07 -9.69 -3.39
CA GLN A 105 -0.73 -8.48 -2.64
C GLN A 105 -0.60 -8.76 -1.15
N LEU A 106 -1.55 -9.50 -0.61
CA LEU A 106 -1.56 -9.89 0.79
C LEU A 106 -0.34 -10.76 1.14
N SER A 107 0.00 -11.71 0.29
CA SER A 107 1.20 -12.55 0.47
C SER A 107 2.46 -11.69 0.55
N CYS A 108 2.59 -10.68 -0.31
CA CYS A 108 3.72 -9.75 -0.27
C CYS A 108 3.81 -9.03 1.08
N ALA A 109 2.68 -8.51 1.58
CA ALA A 109 2.63 -7.82 2.87
C ALA A 109 2.99 -8.76 4.04
N GLU A 110 2.48 -9.98 4.02
CA GLU A 110 2.75 -10.97 5.08
C GLU A 110 4.21 -11.42 5.08
N MET A 111 4.80 -11.64 3.92
CA MET A 111 6.21 -12.03 3.80
C MET A 111 7.16 -10.96 4.33
N GLU A 112 6.82 -9.70 4.19
CA GLU A 112 7.61 -8.57 4.72
C GLU A 112 7.28 -8.26 6.18
N PHE A 113 6.37 -9.02 6.79
CA PHE A 113 5.92 -8.81 8.17
C PHE A 113 5.40 -7.38 8.39
N CYS A 114 4.64 -6.86 7.42
CA CYS A 114 4.03 -5.54 7.55
C CYS A 114 3.10 -5.49 8.77
N HIS A 115 3.10 -4.36 9.45
CA HIS A 115 2.31 -4.13 10.66
C HIS A 115 0.92 -3.61 10.39
N ALA A 116 0.69 -3.10 9.20
CA ALA A 116 -0.60 -2.57 8.78
C ALA A 116 -0.73 -2.64 7.25
N ILE A 117 -1.98 -2.72 6.80
CA ILE A 117 -2.34 -2.64 5.38
C ILE A 117 -3.28 -1.46 5.21
N ILE A 118 -3.02 -0.62 4.22
CA ILE A 118 -3.88 0.51 3.87
C ILE A 118 -4.55 0.22 2.54
N THR A 119 -5.88 0.22 2.53
CA THR A 119 -6.69 -0.05 1.34
C THR A 119 -8.03 0.69 1.43
N ARG A 120 -8.64 0.98 0.28
CA ARG A 120 -10.01 1.48 0.24
C ARG A 120 -11.04 0.35 0.39
N ASN A 121 -10.63 -0.90 0.14
CA ASN A 121 -11.51 -2.07 0.11
C ASN A 121 -11.13 -3.06 1.21
N LYS A 122 -11.42 -2.73 2.45
CA LYS A 122 -11.08 -3.58 3.61
C LYS A 122 -11.59 -5.01 3.47
N LYS A 123 -12.76 -5.20 2.86
CA LYS A 123 -13.38 -6.52 2.64
C LYS A 123 -12.51 -7.47 1.83
N HIS A 124 -11.64 -6.93 0.98
CA HIS A 124 -10.77 -7.73 0.12
C HIS A 124 -9.54 -8.27 0.85
N PHE A 125 -9.22 -7.74 2.02
CA PHE A 125 -8.04 -8.11 2.80
C PHE A 125 -8.38 -8.61 4.21
N GLU A 126 -9.17 -7.87 4.94
CA GLU A 126 -9.43 -8.12 6.37
C GLU A 126 -9.87 -9.54 6.71
N PRO A 127 -10.76 -10.21 5.93
CA PRO A 127 -11.16 -11.58 6.25
C PRO A 127 -10.05 -12.62 6.06
N TYR A 128 -8.93 -12.27 5.42
CA TYR A 128 -7.91 -13.21 4.98
C TYR A 128 -6.56 -13.01 5.67
N THR A 129 -6.46 -12.12 6.64
CA THR A 129 -5.20 -11.81 7.30
C THR A 129 -5.42 -11.39 8.75
N ASP A 130 -4.40 -11.61 9.58
CA ASP A 130 -4.34 -11.08 10.95
C ASP A 130 -3.69 -9.69 11.01
N ILE A 131 -3.11 -9.21 9.91
CA ILE A 131 -2.54 -7.87 9.85
C ILE A 131 -3.68 -6.85 9.95
N PRO A 132 -3.59 -5.84 10.82
CA PRO A 132 -4.60 -4.77 10.88
C PRO A 132 -4.77 -4.06 9.54
N VAL A 133 -6.02 -3.91 9.09
CA VAL A 133 -6.36 -3.30 7.80
C VAL A 133 -7.11 -2.00 8.05
N PHE A 134 -6.65 -0.92 7.41
CA PHE A 134 -7.20 0.43 7.57
C PHE A 134 -7.52 1.04 6.21
N THR A 135 -8.56 1.89 6.19
CA THR A 135 -8.69 2.86 5.10
C THR A 135 -7.65 3.98 5.31
N PRO A 136 -7.30 4.75 4.26
CA PRO A 136 -6.40 5.88 4.43
C PRO A 136 -6.84 6.84 5.54
N GLU A 137 -8.12 7.15 5.61
CA GLU A 137 -8.68 8.05 6.63
C GLU A 137 -8.54 7.45 8.04
N GLU A 138 -8.89 6.19 8.22
CA GLU A 138 -8.77 5.49 9.51
C GLU A 138 -7.32 5.46 9.99
N PHE A 139 -6.39 5.16 9.09
CA PHE A 139 -4.97 5.10 9.41
C PHE A 139 -4.44 6.44 9.91
N LEU A 140 -4.73 7.52 9.18
CA LEU A 140 -4.31 8.87 9.56
C LEU A 140 -4.95 9.31 10.88
N GLY A 141 -6.23 9.00 11.07
CA GLY A 141 -6.93 9.31 12.31
C GLY A 141 -6.31 8.61 13.51
N LYS A 142 -5.86 7.37 13.33
CA LYS A 142 -5.21 6.60 14.40
C LYS A 142 -3.84 7.18 14.77
N ILE A 143 -3.05 7.60 13.80
CA ILE A 143 -1.75 8.24 14.03
C ILE A 143 -1.94 9.58 14.76
N VAL A 144 -2.86 10.42 14.30
CA VAL A 144 -3.12 11.73 14.89
C VAL A 144 -3.59 11.62 16.33
N ARG A 145 -4.47 10.64 16.65
CA ARG A 145 -4.96 10.45 18.01
C ARG A 145 -3.89 10.05 19.00
N ASN A 146 -2.81 9.48 18.53
CA ASN A 146 -1.72 8.96 19.36
C ASN A 146 -0.47 9.83 19.34
N SER A 147 -0.54 10.97 18.65
CA SER A 147 0.58 11.93 18.58
C SER A 147 0.51 13.01 19.67
#